data_5f4c96f8db23ae548aa3598e98ae6290
#
_entry.id   5f4c96f8db23ae548aa3598e98ae6290
#
_cell.length_a   1.000
_cell.length_b   1.000
_cell.length_c   1.000
_cell.angle_alpha   90.00
_cell.angle_beta   90.00
_cell.angle_gamma   90.00
#
_symmetry.space_group_name_H-M   'P 1'
#
loop_
_entity.id
_entity.type
_entity.pdbx_description
1 polymer ?
#
loop_
_entity_poly.entity_id
_entity_poly.type
_entity_poly.pdbx_seq_one_letter_code
_entity_poly.pdbx_strand_id
1 'polypeptide(L)'
;MSKKFFIIAAAVAFLAVLAYAMISHEGLNPYKAHGTVDIKDSLLSFERSGKIIKLSADEGQQVQKGAILASLDAQDLDHRLRIQYANCQAEEALLTQYQNGYLSEELASAEASVQKSQAAVNLAAITYERNASLLKSKSISKQEFDSSKAAYDEAKATLKEAEAQLALYKRGYREEIISSQASKVTACKEQLSYLNYQINSQGNIVAPFSGTIRSRTHELSDFVGAGETIFSITDENVKKIRIYLSDAQLTLAKLGNTVSVERPYGPPMVGKISFISPTAMFTPKSVQTEDLRADLIYEISVEVEDPEHVLRFGQAITVYLKGEAPDNSNKALK
;
A
#
# COMPACT_ATOMS: atom_id res chain seq x y z
N MET A 1 -14.38 55.19 -74.12
CA MET A 1 -14.68 54.33 -72.91
C MET A 1 -14.62 55.21 -71.70
N SER A 2 -15.74 55.40 -71.04
CA SER A 2 -15.97 56.53 -70.14
C SER A 2 -15.21 56.38 -68.77
N LYS A 3 -14.69 57.53 -68.27
CA LYS A 3 -14.05 57.66 -66.96
C LYS A 3 -14.87 57.05 -65.83
N LYS A 4 -16.18 56.89 -66.03
CA LYS A 4 -17.10 56.23 -65.08
C LYS A 4 -16.84 54.73 -64.93
N PHE A 5 -16.40 54.03 -65.98
CA PHE A 5 -16.11 52.60 -65.94
C PHE A 5 -14.84 52.32 -65.14
N PHE A 6 -13.85 53.18 -65.18
CA PHE A 6 -12.61 53.07 -64.43
C PHE A 6 -12.84 53.31 -62.88
N ILE A 7 -13.76 54.22 -62.58
CA ILE A 7 -14.10 54.53 -61.15
C ILE A 7 -14.87 53.38 -60.53
N ILE A 8 -15.78 52.74 -61.28
CA ILE A 8 -16.55 51.59 -60.81
C ILE A 8 -15.61 50.38 -60.64
N ALA A 9 -14.69 50.14 -61.58
CA ALA A 9 -13.71 49.05 -61.47
C ALA A 9 -12.76 49.25 -60.30
N ALA A 10 -12.33 50.46 -60.00
CA ALA A 10 -11.48 50.80 -58.84
C ALA A 10 -12.25 50.64 -57.52
N ALA A 11 -13.54 51.01 -57.49
CA ALA A 11 -14.37 50.82 -56.27
C ALA A 11 -14.64 49.33 -55.98
N VAL A 12 -14.86 48.52 -57.03
CA VAL A 12 -15.03 47.05 -56.85
C VAL A 12 -13.73 46.39 -56.40
N ALA A 13 -12.58 46.79 -56.97
CA ALA A 13 -11.28 46.27 -56.51
C ALA A 13 -10.95 46.67 -55.09
N PHE A 14 -11.30 47.90 -54.67
CA PHE A 14 -11.13 48.37 -53.30
C PHE A 14 -12.03 47.61 -52.34
N LEU A 15 -13.30 47.38 -52.71
CA LEU A 15 -14.22 46.57 -51.91
C LEU A 15 -13.76 45.08 -51.81
N ALA A 16 -13.20 44.53 -52.90
CA ALA A 16 -12.65 43.17 -52.86
C ALA A 16 -11.40 43.05 -51.97
N VAL A 17 -10.53 44.09 -52.00
CA VAL A 17 -9.37 44.16 -51.09
C VAL A 17 -9.81 44.35 -49.64
N LEU A 18 -10.85 45.15 -49.37
CA LEU A 18 -11.41 45.34 -48.04
C LEU A 18 -12.08 44.06 -47.55
N ALA A 19 -12.81 43.36 -48.39
CA ALA A 19 -13.40 42.07 -48.07
C ALA A 19 -12.31 40.99 -47.84
N TYR A 20 -11.26 40.98 -48.67
CA TYR A 20 -10.12 40.08 -48.48
C TYR A 20 -9.35 40.40 -47.19
N ALA A 21 -9.15 41.68 -46.85
CA ALA A 21 -8.53 42.11 -45.60
C ALA A 21 -9.41 41.78 -44.39
N MET A 22 -10.74 41.85 -44.50
CA MET A 22 -11.66 41.39 -43.43
C MET A 22 -11.64 39.87 -43.26
N ILE A 23 -11.56 39.09 -44.33
CA ILE A 23 -11.52 37.63 -44.30
C ILE A 23 -10.13 37.12 -43.82
N SER A 24 -9.04 37.84 -44.19
CA SER A 24 -7.69 37.48 -43.73
C SER A 24 -7.36 37.99 -42.33
N HIS A 25 -8.21 38.76 -41.69
CA HIS A 25 -8.08 39.21 -40.31
C HIS A 25 -8.84 38.31 -39.30
N GLU A 26 -9.01 37.03 -39.59
CA GLU A 26 -9.07 36.04 -38.49
C GLU A 26 -7.68 35.90 -37.84
N GLY A 27 -7.15 37.02 -37.37
CA GLY A 27 -5.91 37.08 -36.63
C GLY A 27 -6.05 36.17 -35.43
N LEU A 28 -5.07 35.30 -35.23
CA LEU A 28 -4.86 34.46 -34.06
C LEU A 28 -5.28 35.24 -32.82
N ASN A 29 -6.45 34.90 -32.27
CA ASN A 29 -6.93 35.52 -31.01
C ASN A 29 -5.91 35.14 -29.94
N PRO A 30 -5.10 36.06 -29.39
CA PRO A 30 -4.04 35.74 -28.46
C PRO A 30 -4.54 35.09 -27.16
N TYR A 31 -5.83 35.16 -26.93
CA TYR A 31 -6.46 34.58 -25.75
C TYR A 31 -6.96 33.14 -25.94
N LYS A 32 -6.93 32.62 -27.18
CA LYS A 32 -7.34 31.25 -27.50
C LYS A 32 -6.13 30.32 -27.49
N ALA A 33 -6.28 29.20 -26.80
CA ALA A 33 -5.32 28.11 -26.84
C ALA A 33 -6.03 26.82 -27.26
N HIS A 34 -5.40 26.08 -28.12
CA HIS A 34 -5.90 24.79 -28.58
C HIS A 34 -5.16 23.64 -27.85
N GLY A 35 -5.88 22.60 -27.56
CA GLY A 35 -5.31 21.45 -26.90
C GLY A 35 -6.19 20.22 -27.00
N THR A 36 -5.89 19.25 -26.21
CA THR A 36 -6.61 17.97 -26.16
C THR A 36 -6.97 17.61 -24.72
N VAL A 37 -8.09 16.94 -24.58
CA VAL A 37 -8.47 16.34 -23.29
C VAL A 37 -7.56 15.16 -23.01
N ASP A 38 -6.87 15.22 -21.89
CA ASP A 38 -6.05 14.16 -21.35
C ASP A 38 -6.74 13.58 -20.11
N ILE A 39 -6.53 12.31 -19.85
CA ILE A 39 -7.12 11.64 -18.70
C ILE A 39 -5.99 10.98 -17.90
N LYS A 40 -6.02 11.13 -16.60
CA LYS A 40 -5.05 10.49 -15.73
C LYS A 40 -5.44 9.02 -15.55
N ASP A 41 -4.67 8.15 -16.17
CA ASP A 41 -4.80 6.71 -15.99
C ASP A 41 -3.92 6.21 -14.85
N SER A 42 -4.44 5.28 -14.07
CA SER A 42 -3.64 4.46 -13.17
C SER A 42 -3.59 3.04 -13.71
N LEU A 43 -2.38 2.54 -13.91
CA LEU A 43 -2.14 1.17 -14.33
C LEU A 43 -2.13 0.27 -13.10
N LEU A 44 -2.97 -0.75 -13.09
CA LEU A 44 -3.15 -1.67 -11.98
C LEU A 44 -2.55 -3.02 -12.36
N SER A 45 -1.72 -3.53 -11.46
CA SER A 45 -1.00 -4.80 -11.62
C SER A 45 -1.06 -5.61 -10.33
N PHE A 46 -0.80 -6.91 -10.42
CA PHE A 46 -0.54 -7.72 -9.24
C PHE A 46 0.87 -7.51 -8.72
N GLU A 47 1.06 -7.59 -7.41
CA GLU A 47 2.38 -7.51 -6.79
C GLU A 47 3.14 -8.85 -6.82
N ARG A 48 2.45 -9.96 -7.14
CA ARG A 48 3.05 -11.29 -7.33
C ARG A 48 2.61 -11.93 -8.64
N SER A 49 3.38 -12.89 -9.12
CA SER A 49 2.99 -13.72 -10.27
C SER A 49 1.97 -14.78 -9.88
N GLY A 50 1.15 -15.19 -10.85
CA GLY A 50 0.18 -16.25 -10.66
C GLY A 50 -0.84 -16.33 -11.77
N LYS A 51 -1.73 -17.34 -11.68
CA LYS A 51 -2.83 -17.54 -12.59
C LYS A 51 -4.05 -16.71 -12.15
N ILE A 52 -4.68 -16.00 -13.07
CA ILE A 52 -5.91 -15.26 -12.81
C ILE A 52 -7.08 -16.25 -12.66
N ILE A 53 -7.73 -16.24 -11.49
CA ILE A 53 -8.91 -17.07 -11.22
C ILE A 53 -10.22 -16.28 -11.17
N LYS A 54 -10.12 -14.96 -11.03
CA LYS A 54 -11.29 -14.09 -10.98
C LYS A 54 -10.98 -12.75 -11.63
N LEU A 55 -11.91 -12.34 -12.51
CA LEU A 55 -12.02 -11.00 -13.07
C LEU A 55 -13.42 -10.48 -12.73
N SER A 56 -13.50 -9.38 -11.98
CA SER A 56 -14.77 -8.84 -11.49
C SER A 56 -15.18 -7.55 -12.18
N ALA A 57 -14.36 -7.04 -13.10
CA ALA A 57 -14.60 -5.81 -13.83
C ALA A 57 -14.24 -5.98 -15.31
N ASP A 58 -15.01 -5.34 -16.17
CA ASP A 58 -14.81 -5.26 -17.61
C ASP A 58 -14.53 -3.84 -18.08
N GLU A 59 -14.09 -3.73 -19.35
CA GLU A 59 -13.85 -2.43 -19.99
C GLU A 59 -15.15 -1.61 -20.04
N GLY A 60 -15.05 -0.32 -19.73
CA GLY A 60 -16.17 0.61 -19.65
C GLY A 60 -16.99 0.50 -18.38
N GLN A 61 -16.71 -0.43 -17.47
CA GLN A 61 -17.44 -0.58 -16.21
C GLN A 61 -16.96 0.44 -15.17
N GLN A 62 -17.91 1.09 -14.50
CA GLN A 62 -17.64 1.93 -13.34
C GLN A 62 -17.39 1.07 -12.10
N VAL A 63 -16.35 1.41 -11.35
CA VAL A 63 -15.96 0.71 -10.13
C VAL A 63 -15.80 1.69 -8.99
N GLN A 64 -16.07 1.23 -7.77
CA GLN A 64 -15.91 2.03 -6.56
C GLN A 64 -14.53 1.79 -5.94
N LYS A 65 -13.99 2.81 -5.26
CA LYS A 65 -12.77 2.69 -4.46
C LYS A 65 -12.87 1.50 -3.50
N GLY A 66 -11.84 0.66 -3.47
CA GLY A 66 -11.78 -0.53 -2.62
C GLY A 66 -12.42 -1.79 -3.21
N ALA A 67 -13.04 -1.71 -4.40
CA ALA A 67 -13.57 -2.89 -5.08
C ALA A 67 -12.44 -3.81 -5.56
N ILE A 68 -12.58 -5.12 -5.36
CA ILE A 68 -11.65 -6.13 -5.89
C ILE A 68 -11.98 -6.36 -7.36
N LEU A 69 -11.04 -6.05 -8.24
CA LEU A 69 -11.18 -6.14 -9.69
C LEU A 69 -10.73 -7.48 -10.24
N ALA A 70 -9.67 -8.06 -9.68
CA ALA A 70 -9.15 -9.36 -10.07
C ALA A 70 -8.49 -10.07 -8.88
N SER A 71 -8.40 -11.41 -8.97
CA SER A 71 -7.73 -12.24 -7.97
C SER A 71 -6.91 -13.34 -8.64
N LEU A 72 -5.72 -13.60 -8.07
CA LEU A 72 -4.86 -14.72 -8.45
C LEU A 72 -5.17 -15.98 -7.66
N ASP A 73 -4.85 -17.13 -8.24
CA ASP A 73 -4.85 -18.39 -7.54
C ASP A 73 -3.95 -18.36 -6.30
N ALA A 74 -4.51 -18.73 -5.17
CA ALA A 74 -3.83 -18.74 -3.88
C ALA A 74 -3.81 -20.14 -3.22
N GLN A 75 -4.19 -21.21 -3.93
CA GLN A 75 -4.33 -22.56 -3.34
C GLN A 75 -3.03 -23.01 -2.64
N ASP A 76 -1.88 -22.83 -3.27
CA ASP A 76 -0.59 -23.18 -2.66
C ASP A 76 -0.31 -22.36 -1.39
N LEU A 77 -0.60 -21.06 -1.43
CA LEU A 77 -0.45 -20.17 -0.27
C LEU A 77 -1.43 -20.53 0.85
N ASP A 78 -2.66 -20.93 0.53
CA ASP A 78 -3.65 -21.39 1.49
C ASP A 78 -3.21 -22.69 2.19
N HIS A 79 -2.58 -23.61 1.45
CA HIS A 79 -1.97 -24.81 2.04
C HIS A 79 -0.81 -24.44 2.98
N ARG A 80 0.09 -23.55 2.55
CA ARG A 80 1.19 -23.06 3.38
C ARG A 80 0.70 -22.33 4.63
N LEU A 81 -0.36 -21.53 4.49
CA LEU A 81 -0.98 -20.83 5.61
C LEU A 81 -1.49 -21.81 6.67
N ARG A 82 -2.18 -22.88 6.25
CA ARG A 82 -2.68 -23.93 7.17
C ARG A 82 -1.54 -24.68 7.86
N ILE A 83 -0.48 -25.02 7.14
CA ILE A 83 0.70 -25.67 7.72
C ILE A 83 1.35 -24.76 8.75
N GLN A 84 1.56 -23.48 8.39
CA GLN A 84 2.17 -22.50 9.30
C GLN A 84 1.30 -22.23 10.53
N TYR A 85 -0.02 -22.22 10.36
CA TYR A 85 -0.95 -22.09 11.48
C TYR A 85 -0.79 -23.24 12.49
N ALA A 86 -0.71 -24.48 12.01
CA ALA A 86 -0.48 -25.63 12.85
C ALA A 86 0.89 -25.58 13.57
N ASN A 87 1.93 -25.12 12.88
CA ASN A 87 3.25 -24.90 13.49
C ASN A 87 3.18 -23.85 14.61
N CYS A 88 2.45 -22.75 14.39
CA CYS A 88 2.30 -21.71 15.43
C CYS A 88 1.53 -22.24 16.65
N GLN A 89 0.52 -23.06 16.45
CA GLN A 89 -0.18 -23.71 17.57
C GLN A 89 0.74 -24.63 18.39
N ALA A 90 1.65 -25.35 17.73
CA ALA A 90 2.64 -26.18 18.43
C ALA A 90 3.61 -25.34 19.26
N GLU A 91 4.12 -24.23 18.70
CA GLU A 91 5.01 -23.31 19.44
C GLU A 91 4.28 -22.62 20.61
N GLU A 92 3.00 -22.27 20.44
CA GLU A 92 2.16 -21.71 21.53
C GLU A 92 1.92 -22.72 22.64
N ALA A 93 1.65 -23.99 22.30
CA ALA A 93 1.48 -25.06 23.27
C ALA A 93 2.76 -25.28 24.11
N LEU A 94 3.92 -25.24 23.42
CA LEU A 94 5.21 -25.35 24.11
C LEU A 94 5.49 -24.13 24.99
N LEU A 95 5.14 -22.93 24.58
CA LEU A 95 5.23 -21.74 25.44
C LEU A 95 4.36 -21.90 26.70
N THR A 96 3.14 -22.35 26.49
CA THR A 96 2.20 -22.60 27.60
C THR A 96 2.74 -23.65 28.56
N GLN A 97 3.35 -24.72 28.05
CA GLN A 97 4.02 -25.74 28.88
C GLN A 97 5.12 -25.13 29.75
N TYR A 98 5.98 -24.30 29.18
CA TYR A 98 7.06 -23.63 29.91
C TYR A 98 6.52 -22.64 30.96
N GLN A 99 5.45 -21.91 30.64
CA GLN A 99 4.80 -20.98 31.57
C GLN A 99 4.11 -21.69 32.74
N ASN A 100 3.48 -22.83 32.50
CA ASN A 100 2.83 -23.61 33.49
C ASN A 100 3.82 -24.31 34.45
N GLY A 101 5.06 -24.53 34.00
CA GLY A 101 6.11 -25.15 34.80
C GLY A 101 5.94 -26.66 34.91
N TYR A 102 6.32 -27.19 36.07
CA TYR A 102 6.24 -28.62 36.38
C TYR A 102 4.83 -29.02 36.80
N LEU A 103 4.48 -30.30 36.63
CA LEU A 103 3.18 -30.84 37.01
C LEU A 103 2.98 -30.78 38.53
N SER A 104 1.73 -30.63 38.95
CA SER A 104 1.36 -30.62 40.37
C SER A 104 1.79 -31.92 41.12
N GLU A 105 1.78 -33.05 40.42
CA GLU A 105 2.22 -34.34 40.92
C GLU A 105 3.74 -34.40 41.16
N GLU A 106 4.53 -33.77 40.29
CA GLU A 106 5.98 -33.66 40.46
C GLU A 106 6.34 -32.79 41.68
N LEU A 107 5.63 -31.66 41.84
CA LEU A 107 5.76 -30.79 43.00
C LEU A 107 5.37 -31.55 44.29
N ALA A 108 4.25 -32.24 44.29
CA ALA A 108 3.81 -33.04 45.47
C ALA A 108 4.81 -34.14 45.83
N SER A 109 5.39 -34.82 44.82
CA SER A 109 6.45 -35.82 45.01
C SER A 109 7.71 -35.23 45.66
N ALA A 110 8.14 -34.05 45.17
CA ALA A 110 9.30 -33.36 45.76
C ALA A 110 9.02 -32.88 47.20
N GLU A 111 7.83 -32.37 47.46
CA GLU A 111 7.42 -32.01 48.83
C GLU A 111 7.40 -33.22 49.81
N ALA A 112 6.90 -34.36 49.37
CA ALA A 112 6.95 -35.59 50.13
C ALA A 112 8.40 -36.05 50.43
N SER A 113 9.32 -35.87 49.47
CA SER A 113 10.75 -36.17 49.65
C SER A 113 11.41 -35.27 50.69
N VAL A 114 11.07 -33.97 50.72
CA VAL A 114 11.51 -33.04 51.80
C VAL A 114 10.99 -33.48 53.14
N GLN A 115 9.70 -33.84 53.27
CA GLN A 115 9.10 -34.31 54.51
C GLN A 115 9.80 -35.57 55.02
N LYS A 116 10.10 -36.53 54.13
CA LYS A 116 10.81 -37.76 54.49
C LYS A 116 12.23 -37.43 54.97
N SER A 117 12.96 -36.60 54.30
CA SER A 117 14.33 -36.22 54.70
C SER A 117 14.34 -35.42 56.00
N GLN A 118 13.34 -34.56 56.23
CA GLN A 118 13.19 -33.85 57.51
C GLN A 118 12.94 -34.79 58.68
N ALA A 119 12.12 -35.84 58.49
CA ALA A 119 11.89 -36.87 59.55
C ALA A 119 13.18 -37.64 59.87
N ALA A 120 14.03 -37.92 58.82
CA ALA A 120 15.32 -38.54 59.01
C ALA A 120 16.30 -37.68 59.84
N VAL A 121 16.34 -36.35 59.49
CA VAL A 121 17.14 -35.37 60.28
C VAL A 121 16.68 -35.34 61.75
N ASN A 122 15.39 -35.31 62.02
CA ASN A 122 14.86 -35.29 63.40
C ASN A 122 15.27 -36.54 64.20
N LEU A 123 15.18 -37.74 63.60
CA LEU A 123 15.60 -38.96 64.21
C LEU A 123 17.13 -38.98 64.48
N ALA A 124 17.93 -38.58 63.50
CA ALA A 124 19.40 -38.52 63.66
C ALA A 124 19.81 -37.47 64.72
N ALA A 125 19.11 -36.32 64.77
CA ALA A 125 19.35 -35.28 65.80
C ALA A 125 19.12 -35.81 67.20
N ILE A 126 17.98 -36.46 67.42
CA ILE A 126 17.66 -37.08 68.76
C ILE A 126 18.71 -38.07 69.14
N THR A 127 19.19 -38.92 68.23
CA THR A 127 20.24 -39.91 68.47
C THR A 127 21.58 -39.26 68.79
N TYR A 128 21.99 -38.24 68.04
CA TYR A 128 23.18 -37.46 68.27
C TYR A 128 23.18 -36.75 69.60
N GLU A 129 22.09 -36.07 69.98
CA GLU A 129 21.95 -35.39 71.27
C GLU A 129 22.00 -36.35 72.47
N ARG A 130 21.34 -37.52 72.31
CA ARG A 130 21.41 -38.60 73.31
C ARG A 130 22.85 -39.06 73.46
N ASN A 131 23.54 -39.40 72.43
CA ASN A 131 24.92 -39.88 72.43
C ASN A 131 25.90 -38.80 72.94
N ALA A 132 25.65 -37.53 72.67
CA ALA A 132 26.45 -36.41 73.25
C ALA A 132 26.34 -36.36 74.77
N SER A 133 25.15 -36.68 75.38
CA SER A 133 24.92 -36.72 76.75
C SER A 133 25.57 -38.00 77.43
N LEU A 134 25.48 -39.14 76.72
CA LEU A 134 26.08 -40.41 77.17
C LEU A 134 27.63 -40.37 77.12
N LEU A 135 28.24 -39.66 76.15
CA LEU A 135 29.68 -39.45 76.10
C LEU A 135 30.18 -38.63 77.27
N LYS A 136 29.44 -37.57 77.68
CA LYS A 136 29.75 -36.79 78.87
C LYS A 136 29.75 -37.63 80.14
N SER A 137 28.84 -38.60 80.26
CA SER A 137 28.77 -39.56 81.38
C SER A 137 29.74 -40.75 81.22
N LYS A 138 30.58 -40.77 80.17
CA LYS A 138 31.50 -41.88 79.82
C LYS A 138 30.80 -43.21 79.56
N SER A 139 29.52 -43.22 79.17
CA SER A 139 28.69 -44.42 78.97
C SER A 139 28.79 -44.96 77.53
N ILE A 140 29.42 -44.28 76.62
CA ILE A 140 29.67 -44.70 75.21
C ILE A 140 31.09 -44.40 74.78
N SER A 141 31.56 -45.02 73.70
CA SER A 141 32.85 -44.76 73.09
C SER A 141 32.82 -43.45 72.22
N LYS A 142 33.99 -42.81 72.09
CA LYS A 142 34.14 -41.67 71.15
C LYS A 142 33.76 -42.05 69.74
N GLN A 143 34.10 -43.26 69.27
CA GLN A 143 33.76 -43.74 67.94
C GLN A 143 32.24 -43.79 67.71
N GLU A 144 31.48 -44.22 68.67
CA GLU A 144 30.01 -44.28 68.58
C GLU A 144 29.37 -42.90 68.55
N PHE A 145 29.88 -41.93 69.29
CA PHE A 145 29.48 -40.53 69.22
C PHE A 145 29.85 -39.94 67.80
N ASP A 146 31.10 -40.14 67.28
CA ASP A 146 31.53 -39.65 66.03
C ASP A 146 30.68 -40.25 64.86
N SER A 147 30.28 -41.53 64.96
CA SER A 147 29.34 -42.19 64.05
C SER A 147 27.96 -41.55 64.06
N SER A 148 27.40 -41.25 65.23
CA SER A 148 26.08 -40.58 65.29
C SER A 148 26.10 -39.15 64.78
N LYS A 149 27.24 -38.46 64.96
CA LYS A 149 27.46 -37.14 64.42
C LYS A 149 27.51 -37.19 62.89
N ALA A 150 28.25 -38.14 62.33
CA ALA A 150 28.36 -38.29 60.81
C ALA A 150 26.97 -38.63 60.23
N ALA A 151 26.18 -39.51 60.86
CA ALA A 151 24.80 -39.82 60.44
C ALA A 151 23.88 -38.59 60.49
N TYR A 152 24.03 -37.73 61.49
CA TYR A 152 23.28 -36.48 61.57
C TYR A 152 23.68 -35.48 60.45
N ASP A 153 25.00 -35.33 60.20
CA ASP A 153 25.49 -34.47 59.17
C ASP A 153 25.10 -34.98 57.79
N GLU A 154 25.08 -36.24 57.48
CA GLU A 154 24.58 -36.93 56.32
C GLU A 154 23.08 -36.66 56.08
N ALA A 155 22.26 -36.86 57.13
CA ALA A 155 20.83 -36.62 57.07
C ALA A 155 20.53 -35.14 56.73
N LYS A 156 21.28 -34.18 57.29
CA LYS A 156 21.17 -32.75 56.92
C LYS A 156 21.55 -32.45 55.48
N ALA A 157 22.59 -33.12 54.96
CA ALA A 157 22.98 -32.95 53.56
C ALA A 157 21.88 -33.47 52.62
N THR A 158 21.29 -34.61 52.91
CA THR A 158 20.16 -35.20 52.18
C THR A 158 18.92 -34.29 52.20
N LEU A 159 18.59 -33.70 53.35
CA LEU A 159 17.49 -32.74 53.44
C LEU A 159 17.76 -31.52 52.54
N LYS A 160 18.96 -30.95 52.61
CA LYS A 160 19.35 -29.81 51.79
C LYS A 160 19.26 -30.10 50.28
N GLU A 161 19.60 -31.32 49.87
CA GLU A 161 19.43 -31.78 48.48
C GLU A 161 17.94 -31.83 48.08
N ALA A 162 17.09 -32.43 48.92
CA ALA A 162 15.65 -32.48 48.67
C ALA A 162 15.01 -31.08 48.60
N GLU A 163 15.40 -30.18 49.51
CA GLU A 163 14.96 -28.78 49.50
C GLU A 163 15.40 -28.05 48.21
N ALA A 164 16.62 -28.25 47.75
CA ALA A 164 17.14 -27.65 46.51
C ALA A 164 16.36 -28.16 45.30
N GLN A 165 16.02 -29.45 45.25
CA GLN A 165 15.19 -30.02 44.18
C GLN A 165 13.76 -29.45 44.19
N LEU A 166 13.15 -29.32 45.33
CA LEU A 166 11.82 -28.71 45.46
C LEU A 166 11.85 -27.23 45.02
N ALA A 167 12.88 -26.50 45.43
CA ALA A 167 13.06 -25.11 45.02
C ALA A 167 13.23 -24.97 43.51
N LEU A 168 13.92 -25.91 42.83
CA LEU A 168 14.04 -25.99 41.40
C LEU A 168 12.68 -26.14 40.70
N TYR A 169 11.86 -27.10 41.17
CA TYR A 169 10.54 -27.34 40.62
C TYR A 169 9.58 -26.16 40.85
N LYS A 170 9.61 -25.55 42.06
CA LYS A 170 8.82 -24.35 42.36
C LYS A 170 9.20 -23.13 41.54
N ARG A 171 10.47 -22.97 41.19
CA ARG A 171 10.93 -21.87 40.32
C ARG A 171 10.46 -22.05 38.89
N GLY A 172 10.29 -23.28 38.41
CA GLY A 172 9.91 -23.57 37.04
C GLY A 172 11.05 -23.34 36.03
N TYR A 173 10.68 -23.08 34.79
CA TYR A 173 11.65 -22.80 33.71
C TYR A 173 12.24 -21.42 33.87
N ARG A 174 13.48 -21.23 33.38
CA ARG A 174 14.16 -19.95 33.43
C ARG A 174 13.47 -18.95 32.53
N GLU A 175 13.45 -17.69 32.93
CA GLU A 175 12.87 -16.56 32.18
C GLU A 175 13.39 -16.50 30.74
N GLU A 176 14.69 -16.79 30.53
CA GLU A 176 15.32 -16.77 29.22
C GLU A 176 14.74 -17.85 28.27
N ILE A 177 14.37 -19.02 28.83
CA ILE A 177 13.74 -20.09 28.04
C ILE A 177 12.34 -19.67 27.63
N ILE A 178 11.56 -19.11 28.54
CA ILE A 178 10.20 -18.61 28.28
C ILE A 178 10.26 -17.48 27.26
N SER A 179 11.15 -16.52 27.45
CA SER A 179 11.32 -15.39 26.53
C SER A 179 11.77 -15.83 25.14
N SER A 180 12.71 -16.77 25.07
CA SER A 180 13.13 -17.36 23.80
C SER A 180 11.98 -18.04 23.06
N GLN A 181 11.16 -18.81 23.79
CA GLN A 181 9.99 -19.47 23.20
C GLN A 181 8.92 -18.47 22.79
N ALA A 182 8.66 -17.43 23.59
CA ALA A 182 7.76 -16.34 23.23
C ALA A 182 8.19 -15.62 21.94
N SER A 183 9.51 -15.45 21.75
CA SER A 183 10.06 -14.88 20.52
C SER A 183 9.81 -15.78 19.31
N LYS A 184 9.88 -17.10 19.46
CA LYS A 184 9.54 -18.05 18.37
C LYS A 184 8.06 -17.98 17.99
N VAL A 185 7.17 -17.88 18.99
CA VAL A 185 5.73 -17.69 18.76
C VAL A 185 5.49 -16.39 17.99
N THR A 186 6.15 -15.30 18.35
CA THR A 186 6.06 -14.02 17.65
C THR A 186 6.53 -14.15 16.20
N ALA A 187 7.70 -14.74 15.96
CA ALA A 187 8.22 -14.95 14.60
C ALA A 187 7.27 -15.81 13.75
N CYS A 188 6.66 -16.83 14.36
CA CYS A 188 5.67 -17.67 13.71
C CYS A 188 4.42 -16.88 13.30
N LYS A 189 3.90 -16.02 14.17
CA LYS A 189 2.74 -15.14 13.90
C LYS A 189 3.03 -14.13 12.80
N GLU A 190 4.21 -13.55 12.77
CA GLU A 190 4.63 -12.66 11.69
C GLU A 190 4.68 -13.40 10.34
N GLN A 191 5.14 -14.63 10.32
CA GLN A 191 5.10 -15.45 9.10
C GLN A 191 3.67 -15.75 8.63
N LEU A 192 2.73 -15.98 9.54
CA LEU A 192 1.29 -16.10 9.21
C LEU A 192 0.74 -14.79 8.63
N SER A 193 1.07 -13.66 9.24
CA SER A 193 0.67 -12.34 8.77
C SER A 193 1.17 -12.08 7.36
N TYR A 194 2.43 -12.43 7.07
CA TYR A 194 3.02 -12.30 5.76
C TYR A 194 2.33 -13.18 4.70
N LEU A 195 2.00 -14.42 5.00
CA LEU A 195 1.24 -15.28 4.09
C LEU A 195 -0.15 -14.72 3.80
N ASN A 196 -0.84 -14.20 4.82
CA ASN A 196 -2.12 -13.52 4.64
C ASN A 196 -2.01 -12.28 3.75
N TYR A 197 -0.94 -11.50 3.91
CA TYR A 197 -0.65 -10.35 3.04
C TYR A 197 -0.43 -10.79 1.58
N GLN A 198 0.33 -11.86 1.35
CA GLN A 198 0.54 -12.41 0.00
C GLN A 198 -0.77 -12.86 -0.66
N ILE A 199 -1.68 -13.47 0.10
CA ILE A 199 -2.98 -13.92 -0.41
C ILE A 199 -3.89 -12.73 -0.70
N ASN A 200 -4.10 -11.86 0.29
CA ASN A 200 -5.17 -10.87 0.27
C ASN A 200 -4.75 -9.53 -0.37
N SER A 201 -3.48 -9.13 -0.25
CA SER A 201 -3.01 -7.87 -0.80
C SER A 201 -2.28 -8.07 -2.13
N GLN A 202 -1.24 -8.90 -2.16
CA GLN A 202 -0.46 -9.09 -3.38
C GLN A 202 -1.19 -9.91 -4.45
N GLY A 203 -2.13 -10.77 -4.05
CA GLY A 203 -2.94 -11.61 -4.92
C GLY A 203 -4.22 -10.98 -5.43
N ASN A 204 -4.55 -9.75 -5.03
CA ASN A 204 -5.75 -9.05 -5.47
C ASN A 204 -5.40 -7.68 -6.06
N ILE A 205 -6.09 -7.31 -7.12
CA ILE A 205 -6.09 -5.93 -7.62
C ILE A 205 -7.31 -5.23 -7.06
N VAL A 206 -7.08 -4.12 -6.36
CA VAL A 206 -8.11 -3.31 -5.73
C VAL A 206 -8.13 -1.92 -6.37
N ALA A 207 -9.33 -1.39 -6.66
CA ALA A 207 -9.49 -0.05 -7.21
C ALA A 207 -9.01 1.03 -6.20
N PRO A 208 -7.98 1.83 -6.54
CA PRO A 208 -7.43 2.85 -5.64
C PRO A 208 -8.35 4.06 -5.44
N PHE A 209 -9.22 4.31 -6.41
CA PHE A 209 -10.24 5.36 -6.41
C PHE A 209 -11.45 4.88 -7.21
N SER A 210 -12.58 5.60 -7.10
CA SER A 210 -13.77 5.33 -7.92
C SER A 210 -13.57 5.91 -9.31
N GLY A 211 -13.80 5.10 -10.34
CA GLY A 211 -13.58 5.50 -11.73
C GLY A 211 -14.06 4.43 -12.72
N THR A 212 -13.71 4.59 -13.98
CA THR A 212 -14.07 3.65 -15.05
C THR A 212 -12.85 2.85 -15.50
N ILE A 213 -13.05 1.56 -15.70
CA ILE A 213 -12.04 0.68 -16.31
C ILE A 213 -11.91 1.05 -17.79
N ARG A 214 -10.74 1.51 -18.18
CA ARG A 214 -10.45 1.91 -19.54
C ARG A 214 -10.04 0.73 -20.42
N SER A 215 -9.19 -0.13 -19.89
CA SER A 215 -8.73 -1.32 -20.61
C SER A 215 -8.44 -2.47 -19.67
N ARG A 216 -8.62 -3.67 -20.18
CA ARG A 216 -8.27 -4.94 -19.57
C ARG A 216 -7.38 -5.71 -20.54
N THR A 217 -6.17 -6.03 -20.14
CA THR A 217 -5.15 -6.61 -21.03
C THR A 217 -5.08 -8.14 -20.96
N HIS A 218 -5.71 -8.76 -19.96
CA HIS A 218 -5.62 -10.20 -19.71
C HIS A 218 -6.99 -10.82 -19.48
N GLU A 219 -7.07 -12.14 -19.73
CA GLU A 219 -8.28 -12.93 -19.59
C GLU A 219 -8.21 -13.89 -18.39
N LEU A 220 -9.39 -14.45 -18.07
CA LEU A 220 -9.49 -15.47 -17.03
C LEU A 220 -8.63 -16.69 -17.40
N SER A 221 -7.87 -17.20 -16.44
CA SER A 221 -6.92 -18.30 -16.58
C SER A 221 -5.57 -17.95 -17.19
N ASP A 222 -5.32 -16.70 -17.58
CA ASP A 222 -3.98 -16.27 -17.95
C ASP A 222 -3.00 -16.35 -16.77
N PHE A 223 -1.75 -16.63 -17.08
CA PHE A 223 -0.67 -16.57 -16.10
C PHE A 223 0.10 -15.25 -16.29
N VAL A 224 0.19 -14.45 -15.23
CA VAL A 224 0.73 -13.09 -15.28
C VAL A 224 1.91 -12.93 -14.34
N GLY A 225 2.83 -12.03 -14.72
CA GLY A 225 3.98 -11.63 -13.92
C GLY A 225 3.66 -10.56 -12.88
N ALA A 226 4.53 -10.43 -11.87
CA ALA A 226 4.48 -9.30 -10.95
C ALA A 226 4.76 -7.99 -11.68
N GLY A 227 3.93 -6.95 -11.45
CA GLY A 227 4.06 -5.64 -12.10
C GLY A 227 3.49 -5.56 -13.52
N GLU A 228 2.98 -6.66 -14.06
CA GLU A 228 2.32 -6.69 -15.38
C GLU A 228 0.95 -6.01 -15.30
N THR A 229 0.69 -5.06 -16.21
CA THR A 229 -0.55 -4.29 -16.19
C THR A 229 -1.74 -5.16 -16.57
N ILE A 230 -2.74 -5.20 -15.72
CA ILE A 230 -3.99 -5.95 -15.95
C ILE A 230 -5.14 -5.00 -16.29
N PHE A 231 -5.26 -3.89 -15.55
CA PHE A 231 -6.28 -2.88 -15.79
C PHE A 231 -5.65 -1.51 -15.91
N SER A 232 -6.31 -0.66 -16.69
CA SER A 232 -6.15 0.79 -16.61
C SER A 232 -7.44 1.38 -16.08
N ILE A 233 -7.37 2.13 -14.97
CA ILE A 233 -8.51 2.83 -14.37
C ILE A 233 -8.35 4.32 -14.51
N THR A 234 -9.44 5.00 -14.84
CA THR A 234 -9.48 6.43 -15.09
C THR A 234 -10.44 7.12 -14.13
N ASP A 235 -10.03 8.24 -13.52
CA ASP A 235 -10.93 9.13 -12.82
C ASP A 235 -11.66 10.02 -13.85
N GLU A 236 -12.95 9.80 -13.99
CA GLU A 236 -13.76 10.53 -14.99
C GLU A 236 -14.32 11.86 -14.46
N ASN A 237 -14.26 12.13 -13.18
CA ASN A 237 -14.80 13.36 -12.60
C ASN A 237 -13.94 14.59 -12.87
N VAL A 238 -12.63 14.39 -12.93
CA VAL A 238 -11.66 15.46 -13.19
C VAL A 238 -10.91 15.16 -14.49
N LYS A 239 -11.09 16.03 -15.49
CA LYS A 239 -10.39 15.94 -16.78
C LYS A 239 -9.21 16.90 -16.77
N LYS A 240 -8.15 16.49 -17.41
CA LYS A 240 -6.95 17.28 -17.63
C LYS A 240 -6.91 17.71 -19.09
N ILE A 241 -6.94 19.01 -19.34
CA ILE A 241 -6.80 19.54 -20.71
C ILE A 241 -5.36 19.98 -20.86
N ARG A 242 -4.69 19.41 -21.85
CA ARG A 242 -3.33 19.78 -22.22
C ARG A 242 -3.39 20.78 -23.35
N ILE A 243 -2.97 22.00 -23.09
CA ILE A 243 -2.88 23.08 -24.08
C ILE A 243 -1.42 23.47 -24.28
N TYR A 244 -1.15 24.08 -25.42
CA TYR A 244 0.18 24.55 -25.77
C TYR A 244 0.12 26.07 -26.06
N LEU A 245 0.94 26.81 -25.32
CA LEU A 245 1.03 28.26 -25.45
C LEU A 245 2.38 28.68 -26.04
N SER A 246 2.36 29.71 -26.87
CA SER A 246 3.57 30.42 -27.29
C SER A 246 4.13 31.24 -26.11
N ASP A 247 5.36 31.70 -26.23
CA ASP A 247 6.02 32.58 -25.27
C ASP A 247 5.20 33.87 -24.99
N ALA A 248 4.62 34.45 -26.00
CA ALA A 248 3.75 35.62 -25.90
C ALA A 248 2.48 35.34 -25.08
N GLN A 249 1.86 34.16 -25.27
CA GLN A 249 0.65 33.75 -24.58
C GLN A 249 0.94 33.31 -23.13
N LEU A 250 2.16 32.85 -22.83
CA LEU A 250 2.56 32.39 -21.49
C LEU A 250 2.41 33.51 -20.45
N THR A 251 2.59 34.76 -20.85
CA THR A 251 2.41 35.92 -19.95
C THR A 251 1.00 36.05 -19.42
N LEU A 252 0.00 35.47 -20.08
CA LEU A 252 -1.41 35.49 -19.73
C LEU A 252 -1.77 34.32 -18.81
N ALA A 253 -0.94 33.27 -18.76
CA ALA A 253 -1.16 32.07 -17.96
C ALA A 253 -0.42 32.16 -16.63
N LYS A 254 -1.15 32.05 -15.53
CA LYS A 254 -0.55 31.93 -14.19
C LYS A 254 -1.14 30.70 -13.50
N LEU A 255 -0.32 30.03 -12.73
CA LEU A 255 -0.76 28.88 -11.93
C LEU A 255 -1.94 29.28 -11.04
N GLY A 256 -2.98 28.49 -11.06
CA GLY A 256 -4.20 28.75 -10.30
C GLY A 256 -5.22 29.67 -10.97
N ASN A 257 -4.90 30.29 -12.14
CA ASN A 257 -5.87 31.11 -12.85
C ASN A 257 -7.05 30.27 -13.37
N THR A 258 -8.22 30.86 -13.31
CA THR A 258 -9.44 30.33 -13.91
C THR A 258 -9.47 30.65 -15.39
N VAL A 259 -9.83 29.67 -16.19
CA VAL A 259 -9.95 29.76 -17.66
C VAL A 259 -11.30 29.22 -18.10
N SER A 260 -11.79 29.66 -19.24
CA SER A 260 -13.04 29.16 -19.81
C SER A 260 -12.76 28.16 -20.91
N VAL A 261 -13.40 27.00 -20.85
CA VAL A 261 -13.21 25.88 -21.74
C VAL A 261 -14.43 25.76 -22.65
N GLU A 262 -14.22 25.82 -23.96
CA GLU A 262 -15.27 25.67 -24.95
C GLU A 262 -15.73 24.23 -25.03
N ARG A 263 -17.03 23.99 -24.83
CA ARG A 263 -17.65 22.68 -25.09
C ARG A 263 -18.07 22.61 -26.56
N PRO A 264 -17.98 21.43 -27.20
CA PRO A 264 -18.49 21.23 -28.56
C PRO A 264 -20.00 21.56 -28.65
N TYR A 265 -20.76 21.20 -27.62
CA TYR A 265 -22.18 21.45 -27.46
C TYR A 265 -22.44 21.81 -26.00
N GLY A 266 -23.23 22.86 -25.76
CA GLY A 266 -23.60 23.31 -24.41
C GLY A 266 -22.81 24.52 -23.90
N PRO A 267 -23.08 24.95 -22.66
CA PRO A 267 -22.42 26.09 -22.06
C PRO A 267 -20.92 25.81 -21.81
N PRO A 268 -20.10 26.87 -21.76
CA PRO A 268 -18.68 26.71 -21.47
C PRO A 268 -18.47 26.14 -20.06
N MET A 269 -17.35 25.43 -19.89
CA MET A 269 -16.92 24.90 -18.57
C MET A 269 -15.84 25.78 -17.98
N VAL A 270 -15.75 25.75 -16.65
CA VAL A 270 -14.71 26.47 -15.92
C VAL A 270 -13.56 25.50 -15.65
N GLY A 271 -12.36 25.91 -16.04
CA GLY A 271 -11.12 25.18 -15.76
C GLY A 271 -10.16 26.01 -14.90
N LYS A 272 -9.21 25.34 -14.28
CA LYS A 272 -8.13 25.94 -13.49
C LYS A 272 -6.78 25.49 -14.00
N ILE A 273 -5.86 26.42 -14.23
CA ILE A 273 -4.47 26.09 -14.60
C ILE A 273 -3.79 25.39 -13.40
N SER A 274 -3.49 24.10 -13.57
CA SER A 274 -2.88 23.27 -12.53
C SER A 274 -1.37 23.06 -12.71
N PHE A 275 -0.87 23.24 -13.93
CA PHE A 275 0.55 23.06 -14.24
C PHE A 275 0.98 23.92 -15.40
N ILE A 276 2.19 24.47 -15.35
CA ILE A 276 2.87 25.19 -16.43
C ILE A 276 4.25 24.55 -16.55
N SER A 277 4.59 24.02 -17.73
CA SER A 277 5.89 23.41 -17.97
C SER A 277 7.00 24.47 -17.86
N PRO A 278 8.07 24.21 -17.09
CA PRO A 278 9.23 25.09 -17.04
C PRO A 278 10.12 24.96 -18.29
N THR A 279 9.86 23.96 -19.14
CA THR A 279 10.69 23.66 -20.31
C THR A 279 9.86 23.85 -21.57
N ALA A 280 10.41 24.64 -22.49
CA ALA A 280 9.84 24.79 -23.81
C ALA A 280 10.05 23.55 -24.68
N MET A 281 9.06 23.23 -25.50
CA MET A 281 9.13 22.17 -26.50
C MET A 281 9.00 22.74 -27.89
N PHE A 282 9.55 22.06 -28.88
CA PHE A 282 9.36 22.42 -30.29
C PHE A 282 8.01 21.89 -30.79
N THR A 283 7.29 22.68 -31.57
CA THR A 283 6.10 22.17 -32.27
C THR A 283 6.52 21.01 -33.18
N PRO A 284 5.89 19.83 -33.08
CA PRO A 284 6.17 18.71 -33.95
C PRO A 284 5.59 19.02 -35.37
N LYS A 285 6.30 19.75 -36.20
CA LYS A 285 5.98 19.89 -37.60
C LYS A 285 6.97 19.07 -38.43
N SER A 286 6.47 18.08 -39.11
CA SER A 286 7.22 17.17 -39.99
C SER A 286 7.49 17.75 -41.39
N VAL A 287 7.86 19.03 -41.53
CA VAL A 287 8.21 19.60 -42.82
C VAL A 287 9.51 20.41 -42.71
N GLN A 288 10.53 19.94 -43.41
CA GLN A 288 11.82 20.60 -43.58
C GLN A 288 11.71 21.64 -44.68
N THR A 289 11.47 22.91 -44.33
CA THR A 289 11.73 24.06 -45.20
C THR A 289 12.39 25.15 -44.38
N GLU A 290 13.35 25.86 -44.97
CA GLU A 290 14.26 26.80 -44.29
C GLU A 290 13.56 28.00 -43.61
N ASP A 291 12.28 28.23 -43.84
CA ASP A 291 11.52 29.37 -43.31
C ASP A 291 10.70 29.07 -42.03
N LEU A 292 10.73 27.83 -41.53
CA LEU A 292 10.00 27.46 -40.32
C LEU A 292 10.95 27.30 -39.14
N ARG A 293 11.32 28.40 -38.48
CA ARG A 293 11.79 28.36 -37.10
C ARG A 293 10.69 27.68 -36.30
N ALA A 294 11.02 26.50 -35.72
CA ALA A 294 10.12 25.81 -34.83
C ALA A 294 9.77 26.76 -33.66
N ASP A 295 8.51 27.16 -33.57
CA ASP A 295 8.05 28.01 -32.48
C ASP A 295 8.16 27.23 -31.17
N LEU A 296 8.81 27.83 -30.21
CA LEU A 296 8.87 27.30 -28.87
C LEU A 296 7.48 27.40 -28.22
N ILE A 297 7.00 26.31 -27.74
CA ILE A 297 5.71 26.21 -27.02
C ILE A 297 5.89 25.62 -25.63
N TYR A 298 5.03 26.02 -24.75
CA TYR A 298 5.00 25.54 -23.36
C TYR A 298 3.74 24.72 -23.16
N GLU A 299 3.90 23.54 -22.56
CA GLU A 299 2.78 22.70 -22.17
C GLU A 299 2.15 23.26 -20.89
N ILE A 300 0.82 23.39 -20.90
CA ILE A 300 0.02 23.81 -19.75
C ILE A 300 -1.09 22.82 -19.54
N SER A 301 -1.29 22.42 -18.29
CA SER A 301 -2.42 21.57 -17.89
C SER A 301 -3.50 22.41 -17.22
N VAL A 302 -4.72 22.24 -17.69
CA VAL A 302 -5.92 22.83 -17.12
C VAL A 302 -6.78 21.70 -16.54
N GLU A 303 -7.14 21.76 -15.28
CA GLU A 303 -8.08 20.85 -14.66
C GLU A 303 -9.50 21.37 -14.77
N VAL A 304 -10.41 20.50 -15.17
CA VAL A 304 -11.84 20.79 -15.36
C VAL A 304 -12.65 19.71 -14.67
N GLU A 305 -13.60 20.11 -13.86
CA GLU A 305 -14.59 19.19 -13.31
C GLU A 305 -15.62 18.84 -14.39
N ASP A 306 -15.76 17.54 -14.67
CA ASP A 306 -16.67 17.01 -15.70
C ASP A 306 -17.57 15.90 -15.12
N PRO A 307 -18.50 16.23 -14.17
CA PRO A 307 -19.37 15.24 -13.56
C PRO A 307 -20.36 14.60 -14.52
N GLU A 308 -20.63 15.25 -15.66
CA GLU A 308 -21.50 14.73 -16.72
C GLU A 308 -20.78 13.86 -17.74
N HIS A 309 -19.45 13.68 -17.60
CA HIS A 309 -18.60 12.91 -18.49
C HIS A 309 -18.72 13.27 -19.98
N VAL A 310 -18.87 14.56 -20.28
CA VAL A 310 -19.07 15.08 -21.63
C VAL A 310 -17.79 15.10 -22.42
N LEU A 311 -16.67 15.37 -21.75
CA LEU A 311 -15.36 15.44 -22.39
C LEU A 311 -14.79 14.04 -22.61
N ARG A 312 -14.34 13.78 -23.84
CA ARG A 312 -13.73 12.48 -24.20
C ARG A 312 -12.23 12.60 -24.37
N PHE A 313 -11.51 11.53 -24.00
CA PHE A 313 -10.06 11.43 -24.19
C PHE A 313 -9.66 11.70 -25.63
N GLY A 314 -8.60 12.49 -25.83
CA GLY A 314 -8.10 12.85 -27.17
C GLY A 314 -8.96 13.86 -27.91
N GLN A 315 -10.08 14.32 -27.34
CA GLN A 315 -10.95 15.32 -27.92
C GLN A 315 -10.21 16.66 -28.04
N ALA A 316 -10.23 17.25 -29.26
CA ALA A 316 -9.73 18.59 -29.46
C ALA A 316 -10.62 19.61 -28.76
N ILE A 317 -10.02 20.55 -28.06
CA ILE A 317 -10.73 21.54 -27.24
C ILE A 317 -10.05 22.90 -27.31
N THR A 318 -10.84 23.98 -27.21
CA THR A 318 -10.35 25.34 -27.15
C THR A 318 -10.50 25.88 -25.72
N VAL A 319 -9.43 26.49 -25.24
CA VAL A 319 -9.40 27.14 -23.90
C VAL A 319 -9.18 28.62 -24.10
N TYR A 320 -9.98 29.43 -23.43
CA TYR A 320 -9.88 30.89 -23.40
C TYR A 320 -9.15 31.32 -22.13
N LEU A 321 -7.95 31.86 -22.31
CA LEU A 321 -7.10 32.34 -21.19
C LEU A 321 -7.68 33.61 -20.56
N LYS A 322 -8.49 34.36 -21.30
CA LYS A 322 -9.18 35.55 -20.84
C LYS A 322 -10.53 35.70 -21.55
N GLY A 323 -11.57 36.07 -20.80
CA GLY A 323 -12.95 36.13 -21.27
C GLY A 323 -13.67 34.79 -21.18
N GLU A 324 -14.90 34.75 -21.64
CA GLU A 324 -15.72 33.52 -21.65
C GLU A 324 -15.65 32.86 -23.04
N ALA A 325 -15.66 31.51 -23.01
CA ALA A 325 -15.85 30.73 -24.21
C ALA A 325 -17.30 30.87 -24.73
N PRO A 326 -17.57 30.68 -26.02
CA PRO A 326 -18.91 30.77 -26.58
C PRO A 326 -19.83 29.67 -26.02
N ASP A 327 -21.08 30.03 -25.77
CA ASP A 327 -22.13 29.07 -25.48
C ASP A 327 -22.60 28.38 -26.74
N ASN A 328 -22.36 27.11 -26.83
CA ASN A 328 -22.71 26.27 -27.99
C ASN A 328 -24.02 25.47 -27.78
N SER A 329 -24.85 25.85 -26.82
CA SER A 329 -26.10 25.15 -26.52
C SER A 329 -27.07 25.05 -27.70
N ASN A 330 -27.02 26.03 -28.59
CA ASN A 330 -27.86 26.10 -29.81
C ASN A 330 -27.17 25.54 -31.08
N LYS A 331 -25.97 25.00 -30.96
CA LYS A 331 -25.25 24.45 -32.10
C LYS A 331 -25.89 23.10 -32.51
N ALA A 332 -26.59 23.07 -33.62
CA ALA A 332 -27.18 21.82 -34.14
C ALA A 332 -26.06 20.82 -34.51
N LEU A 333 -26.28 19.56 -34.16
CA LEU A 333 -25.49 18.45 -34.70
C LEU A 333 -25.70 18.41 -36.22
N LYS A 334 -24.67 18.82 -37.01
CA LYS A 334 -24.64 18.65 -38.47
C LYS A 334 -24.09 17.29 -38.81
#